data_9ccd9def7825f5789a415dfa47bf3ceb
#
_entry.id   9ccd9def7825f5789a415dfa47bf3ceb
#
_cell.length_a   1.000
_cell.length_b   1.000
_cell.length_c   1.000
_cell.angle_alpha   90.00
_cell.angle_beta   90.00
_cell.angle_gamma   90.00
#
_symmetry.space_group_name_H-M   'P 1'
#
loop_
_entity.id
_entity.type
_entity.pdbx_description
1 polymer ?
#
loop_
_entity_poly.entity_id
_entity_poly.type
_entity_poly.pdbx_seq_one_letter_code
_entity_poly.pdbx_strand_id
1 'polypeptide(L)'
;GYEDKNKIEINDDYKLNETTVNENSLIDLNNAFTNKCYKISIKKDYSLIKPLIVYHTTNNTIESTNLNLRLEFQLEQNSSFRLIDLFNDCAEKNFINIIYNFDLKKDSNLKNYKIDKITNKNVKYSFNNIEQASNSISETFILSSGSSFLKNEINCNLKGEYSSAFVNGIFSLNNN
;
A
#
# COMPACT_ATOMS: atom_id res chain seq x y z
N GLY A 1 20.72 16.35 -0.74
CA GLY A 1 20.34 16.01 0.61
C GLY A 1 20.09 14.52 0.73
N TYR A 2 20.69 13.93 1.71
CA TYR A 2 20.46 12.52 2.04
C TYR A 2 19.41 12.46 3.14
N GLU A 3 18.53 11.44 3.10
CA GLU A 3 17.58 11.17 4.18
C GLU A 3 18.35 10.80 5.46
N ASP A 4 17.83 11.23 6.62
CA ASP A 4 18.35 10.79 7.90
C ASP A 4 17.93 9.36 8.20
N LYS A 5 18.86 8.43 8.12
CA LYS A 5 18.62 7.00 8.33
C LYS A 5 18.08 6.67 9.73
N ASN A 6 18.32 7.51 10.72
CA ASN A 6 17.79 7.33 12.08
C ASN A 6 16.29 7.70 12.18
N LYS A 7 15.78 8.37 11.15
CA LYS A 7 14.39 8.82 11.09
C LYS A 7 13.48 7.93 10.26
N ILE A 8 14.04 6.93 9.59
CA ILE A 8 13.32 5.94 8.79
C ILE A 8 13.73 4.56 9.27
N GLU A 9 12.77 3.78 9.67
CA GLU A 9 12.97 2.38 10.08
C GLU A 9 12.25 1.47 9.09
N ILE A 10 12.97 0.48 8.55
CA ILE A 10 12.44 -0.55 7.67
C ILE A 10 12.71 -1.90 8.31
N ASN A 11 11.64 -2.62 8.62
CA ASN A 11 11.68 -3.98 9.14
C ASN A 11 11.09 -4.91 8.08
N ASP A 12 11.90 -5.81 7.54
CA ASP A 12 11.55 -6.77 6.48
C ASP A 12 11.18 -8.17 7.01
N ASP A 13 11.20 -8.36 8.31
CA ASP A 13 10.75 -9.57 9.01
C ASP A 13 9.70 -9.24 10.09
N TYR A 14 8.83 -8.29 9.79
CA TYR A 14 7.79 -7.88 10.70
C TYR A 14 6.75 -9.00 10.85
N LYS A 15 6.54 -9.46 12.07
CA LYS A 15 5.51 -10.44 12.39
C LYS A 15 4.18 -9.74 12.65
N LEU A 16 3.16 -10.16 11.93
CA LEU A 16 1.80 -9.71 12.20
C LEU A 16 1.37 -10.20 13.58
N ASN A 17 0.78 -9.32 14.36
CA ASN A 17 0.03 -9.73 15.54
C ASN A 17 -1.18 -10.56 15.10
N GLU A 18 -1.72 -11.38 15.98
CA GLU A 18 -2.90 -12.21 15.70
C GLU A 18 -3.98 -11.39 14.99
N THR A 19 -4.37 -11.88 13.83
CA THR A 19 -5.37 -11.21 13.00
C THR A 19 -6.75 -11.65 13.43
N THR A 20 -7.62 -10.70 13.72
CA THR A 20 -9.05 -10.98 13.87
C THR A 20 -9.63 -11.40 12.51
N VAL A 21 -10.58 -12.33 12.54
CA VAL A 21 -11.36 -12.70 11.34
C VAL A 21 -12.05 -11.45 10.79
N ASN A 22 -11.90 -11.21 9.49
CA ASN A 22 -12.49 -10.06 8.83
C ASN A 22 -13.75 -10.48 8.05
N GLU A 23 -14.63 -9.54 7.77
CA GLU A 23 -15.76 -9.78 6.88
C GLU A 23 -15.32 -9.94 5.41
N ASN A 24 -14.06 -9.61 5.10
CA ASN A 24 -13.50 -9.68 3.76
C ASN A 24 -12.56 -10.90 3.63
N SER A 25 -13.04 -11.93 2.95
CA SER A 25 -12.32 -13.19 2.74
C SER A 25 -10.97 -13.04 2.00
N LEU A 26 -10.80 -11.99 1.18
CA LEU A 26 -9.51 -11.72 0.52
C LEU A 26 -8.45 -11.18 1.50
N ILE A 27 -8.89 -10.49 2.54
CA ILE A 27 -8.01 -10.07 3.64
C ILE A 27 -7.61 -11.30 4.46
N ASP A 28 -8.55 -12.18 4.78
CA ASP A 28 -8.27 -13.42 5.52
C ASP A 28 -7.36 -14.36 4.72
N LEU A 29 -7.55 -14.44 3.40
CA LEU A 29 -6.65 -15.16 2.51
C LEU A 29 -5.21 -14.59 2.58
N ASN A 30 -5.08 -13.27 2.53
CA ASN A 30 -3.78 -12.63 2.68
C ASN A 30 -3.17 -12.92 4.06
N ASN A 31 -3.93 -12.80 5.13
CA ASN A 31 -3.47 -13.11 6.49
C ASN A 31 -2.94 -14.53 6.63
N ALA A 32 -3.61 -15.51 5.99
CA ALA A 32 -3.24 -16.93 6.06
C ALA A 32 -1.99 -17.27 5.24
N PHE A 33 -1.78 -16.57 4.11
CA PHE A 33 -0.76 -16.95 3.12
C PHE A 33 0.36 -15.91 2.93
N THR A 34 0.36 -14.81 3.69
CA THR A 34 1.46 -13.85 3.64
C THR A 34 2.73 -14.43 4.26
N ASN A 35 3.76 -14.60 3.44
CA ASN A 35 5.06 -15.10 3.88
C ASN A 35 5.97 -13.99 4.40
N LYS A 36 5.77 -12.76 3.95
CA LYS A 36 6.56 -11.60 4.36
C LYS A 36 5.68 -10.37 4.58
N CYS A 37 5.94 -9.71 5.68
CA CYS A 37 5.37 -8.41 5.98
C CYS A 37 6.49 -7.40 6.17
N TYR A 38 6.38 -6.26 5.50
CA TYR A 38 7.32 -5.16 5.63
C TYR A 38 6.68 -4.05 6.46
N LYS A 39 7.40 -3.57 7.47
CA LYS A 39 6.98 -2.39 8.22
C LYS A 39 7.94 -1.24 7.98
N ILE A 40 7.39 -0.10 7.58
CA ILE A 40 8.12 1.14 7.35
C ILE A 40 7.59 2.19 8.32
N SER A 41 8.46 2.73 9.17
CA SER A 41 8.12 3.75 10.15
C SER A 41 8.86 5.04 9.89
N ILE A 42 8.13 6.15 9.85
CA ILE A 42 8.69 7.50 9.75
C ILE A 42 8.60 8.13 11.14
N LYS A 43 9.73 8.49 11.69
CA LYS A 43 9.85 9.00 13.05
C LYS A 43 9.26 10.40 13.20
N LYS A 44 8.88 10.68 14.43
CA LYS A 44 8.29 11.97 14.84
C LYS A 44 9.11 13.16 14.33
N ASP A 45 8.37 14.21 13.91
CA ASP A 45 8.93 15.49 13.46
C ASP A 45 9.88 15.36 12.25
N TYR A 46 9.63 14.36 11.38
CA TYR A 46 10.44 14.16 10.18
C TYR A 46 9.59 14.13 8.91
N SER A 47 10.05 14.89 7.93
CA SER A 47 9.47 14.90 6.58
C SER A 47 10.48 14.40 5.58
N LEU A 48 10.16 13.29 4.88
CA LEU A 48 11.03 12.79 3.82
C LEU A 48 11.16 13.81 2.69
N ILE A 49 12.39 14.09 2.32
CA ILE A 49 12.73 15.01 1.22
C ILE A 49 12.36 14.38 -0.13
N LYS A 50 12.70 13.10 -0.28
CA LYS A 50 12.43 12.33 -1.50
C LYS A 50 11.25 11.37 -1.30
N PRO A 51 10.53 11.02 -2.36
CA PRO A 51 9.52 9.96 -2.25
C PRO A 51 10.19 8.61 -1.95
N LEU A 52 9.53 7.82 -1.11
CA LEU A 52 9.82 6.40 -0.98
C LEU A 52 9.19 5.69 -2.19
N ILE A 53 9.98 4.88 -2.87
CA ILE A 53 9.49 4.10 -4.01
C ILE A 53 9.43 2.64 -3.60
N VAL A 54 8.23 2.06 -3.66
CA VAL A 54 8.02 0.61 -3.57
C VAL A 54 7.79 0.10 -4.99
N TYR A 55 8.69 -0.74 -5.45
CA TYR A 55 8.62 -1.31 -6.78
C TYR A 55 8.32 -2.80 -6.70
N HIS A 56 7.13 -3.18 -7.18
CA HIS A 56 6.74 -4.58 -7.29
C HIS A 56 7.03 -5.09 -8.69
N THR A 57 7.80 -6.14 -8.76
CA THR A 57 8.08 -6.83 -10.02
C THR A 57 7.88 -8.33 -9.86
N THR A 58 7.27 -8.95 -10.85
CA THR A 58 7.17 -10.40 -10.93
C THR A 58 8.22 -10.92 -11.92
N ASN A 59 8.85 -12.04 -11.58
CA ASN A 59 9.79 -12.68 -12.49
C ASN A 59 9.00 -13.53 -13.51
N ASN A 60 9.40 -13.51 -14.78
CA ASN A 60 8.79 -14.28 -15.87
C ASN A 60 8.75 -15.80 -15.63
N THR A 61 9.51 -16.30 -14.67
CA THR A 61 9.50 -17.73 -14.27
C THR A 61 8.39 -18.09 -13.29
N ILE A 62 7.66 -17.08 -12.77
CA ILE A 62 6.59 -17.27 -11.78
C ILE A 62 5.26 -17.15 -12.49
N GLU A 63 4.70 -18.28 -12.94
CA GLU A 63 3.37 -18.36 -13.53
C GLU A 63 2.40 -19.12 -12.63
N SER A 64 1.11 -18.82 -12.75
CA SER A 64 0.03 -19.52 -12.04
C SER A 64 0.22 -19.56 -10.53
N THR A 65 0.71 -18.47 -9.95
CA THR A 65 1.08 -18.37 -8.54
C THR A 65 0.14 -17.43 -7.78
N ASN A 66 0.01 -17.72 -6.50
CA ASN A 66 -0.72 -16.90 -5.55
C ASN A 66 0.29 -16.06 -4.76
N LEU A 67 0.30 -14.75 -4.98
CA LEU A 67 1.23 -13.83 -4.33
C LEU A 67 0.49 -13.00 -3.28
N ASN A 68 0.82 -13.21 -2.02
CA ASN A 68 0.26 -12.46 -0.91
C ASN A 68 1.37 -11.62 -0.26
N LEU A 69 1.17 -10.32 -0.23
CA LEU A 69 2.13 -9.36 0.31
C LEU A 69 1.43 -8.40 1.27
N ARG A 70 2.14 -7.99 2.31
CA ARG A 70 1.64 -7.02 3.27
C ARG A 70 2.67 -5.94 3.56
N LEU A 71 2.19 -4.70 3.60
CA LEU A 71 2.99 -3.50 3.83
C LEU A 71 2.33 -2.67 4.92
N GLU A 72 3.06 -2.43 6.00
CA GLU A 72 2.64 -1.63 7.14
C GLU A 72 3.41 -0.32 7.15
N PHE A 73 2.70 0.81 7.13
CA PHE A 73 3.30 2.14 7.19
C PHE A 73 2.85 2.84 8.47
N GLN A 74 3.81 3.30 9.24
CA GLN A 74 3.55 4.07 10.44
C GLN A 74 4.16 5.47 10.31
N LEU A 75 3.30 6.47 10.34
CA LEU A 75 3.70 7.88 10.37
C LEU A 75 3.55 8.38 11.80
N GLU A 76 4.66 8.61 12.48
CA GLU A 76 4.62 9.19 13.82
C GLU A 76 4.16 10.66 13.76
N GLN A 77 3.90 11.26 14.91
CA GLN A 77 3.37 12.61 15.01
C GLN A 77 4.22 13.61 14.22
N ASN A 78 3.54 14.52 13.50
CA ASN A 78 4.16 15.59 12.71
C ASN A 78 5.18 15.08 11.69
N SER A 79 4.95 13.88 11.15
CA SER A 79 5.79 13.32 10.09
C SER A 79 5.08 13.34 8.74
N SER A 80 5.86 13.37 7.67
CA SER A 80 5.29 13.31 6.33
C SER A 80 6.15 12.55 5.34
N PHE A 81 5.51 11.87 4.39
CA PHE A 81 6.22 11.31 3.25
C PHE A 81 5.32 11.14 2.02
N ARG A 82 5.99 10.97 0.90
CA ARG A 82 5.37 10.63 -0.38
C ARG A 82 5.75 9.19 -0.71
N LEU A 83 4.74 8.35 -0.94
CA LEU A 83 4.91 7.00 -1.44
C LEU A 83 4.63 6.98 -2.94
N ILE A 84 5.51 6.36 -3.71
CA ILE A 84 5.25 5.99 -5.10
C ILE A 84 5.26 4.46 -5.15
N ASP A 85 4.10 3.89 -5.34
CA ASP A 85 3.87 2.46 -5.39
C ASP A 85 3.71 2.04 -6.85
N LEU A 86 4.74 1.38 -7.38
CA LEU A 86 4.80 0.97 -8.77
C LEU A 86 4.61 -0.54 -8.89
N PHE A 87 3.55 -0.94 -9.53
CA PHE A 87 3.33 -2.33 -9.87
C PHE A 87 3.48 -2.53 -11.39
N ASN A 88 4.52 -3.26 -11.79
CA ASN A 88 4.74 -3.64 -13.16
C ASN A 88 4.84 -5.16 -13.26
N ASP A 89 3.86 -5.73 -13.92
CA ASP A 89 3.69 -7.15 -14.03
C ASP A 89 4.36 -7.67 -15.29
N CYS A 90 5.26 -8.63 -15.12
CA CYS A 90 5.98 -9.30 -16.20
C CYS A 90 5.59 -10.78 -16.38
N ALA A 91 4.89 -11.38 -15.40
CA ALA A 91 4.46 -12.77 -15.41
C ALA A 91 2.94 -12.86 -15.59
N GLU A 92 2.45 -14.00 -16.07
CA GLU A 92 1.06 -14.19 -16.43
C GLU A 92 0.33 -15.18 -15.49
N LYS A 93 -0.99 -15.11 -15.45
CA LYS A 93 -1.89 -16.04 -14.72
C LYS A 93 -1.67 -16.05 -13.21
N ASN A 94 -1.25 -14.95 -12.63
CA ASN A 94 -1.08 -14.84 -11.19
C ASN A 94 -2.31 -14.21 -10.53
N PHE A 95 -2.58 -14.64 -9.30
CA PHE A 95 -3.42 -13.91 -8.37
C PHE A 95 -2.52 -13.13 -7.40
N ILE A 96 -2.69 -11.83 -7.37
CA ILE A 96 -1.85 -10.91 -6.60
C ILE A 96 -2.75 -10.22 -5.58
N ASN A 97 -2.45 -10.44 -4.32
CA ASN A 97 -3.21 -9.91 -3.20
C ASN A 97 -2.28 -9.10 -2.29
N ILE A 98 -2.42 -7.78 -2.32
CA ILE A 98 -1.55 -6.87 -1.56
C ILE A 98 -2.39 -6.06 -0.58
N ILE A 99 -2.00 -6.09 0.68
CA ILE A 99 -2.61 -5.29 1.74
C ILE A 99 -1.63 -4.22 2.19
N TYR A 100 -2.13 -2.99 2.26
CA TYR A 100 -1.44 -1.84 2.78
C TYR A 100 -2.18 -1.32 4.01
N ASN A 101 -1.50 -1.22 5.13
CA ASN A 101 -2.01 -0.55 6.32
C ASN A 101 -1.21 0.72 6.58
N PHE A 102 -1.90 1.82 6.72
CA PHE A 102 -1.32 3.12 7.04
C PHE A 102 -1.85 3.59 8.39
N ASP A 103 -0.96 3.79 9.34
CA ASP A 103 -1.28 4.36 10.65
C ASP A 103 -0.72 5.78 10.73
N LEU A 104 -1.59 6.76 10.56
CA LEU A 104 -1.27 8.18 10.55
C LEU A 104 -1.51 8.78 11.92
N LYS A 105 -0.45 9.08 12.65
CA LYS A 105 -0.53 9.76 13.94
C LYS A 105 -0.85 11.25 13.76
N LYS A 106 -1.12 11.94 14.86
CA LYS A 106 -1.51 13.35 14.89
C LYS A 106 -0.58 14.21 14.03
N ASP A 107 -1.15 15.15 13.27
CA ASP A 107 -0.44 16.12 12.43
C ASP A 107 0.43 15.48 11.32
N SER A 108 0.22 14.20 10.98
CA SER A 108 1.00 13.53 9.93
C SER A 108 0.36 13.71 8.54
N ASN A 109 1.19 13.59 7.49
CA ASN A 109 0.74 13.77 6.11
C ASN A 109 1.28 12.66 5.20
N LEU A 110 0.37 11.99 4.50
CA LEU A 110 0.66 10.94 3.50
C LEU A 110 0.21 11.38 2.11
N LYS A 111 1.13 11.30 1.13
CA LYS A 111 0.77 11.33 -0.29
C LYS A 111 1.13 9.99 -0.92
N ASN A 112 0.12 9.24 -1.35
CA ASN A 112 0.26 7.91 -1.90
C ASN A 112 -0.11 7.89 -3.39
N TYR A 113 0.88 7.62 -4.25
CA TYR A 113 0.70 7.51 -5.70
C TYR A 113 0.84 6.03 -6.10
N LYS A 114 -0.27 5.41 -6.45
CA LYS A 114 -0.31 4.01 -6.90
C LYS A 114 -0.38 3.97 -8.42
N ILE A 115 0.58 3.30 -9.03
CA ILE A 115 0.65 3.14 -10.47
C ILE A 115 0.66 1.65 -10.80
N ASP A 116 -0.46 1.17 -11.31
CA ASP A 116 -0.69 -0.24 -11.63
C ASP A 116 -0.69 -0.43 -13.15
N LYS A 117 0.24 -1.24 -13.64
CA LYS A 117 0.22 -1.75 -15.00
C LYS A 117 0.08 -3.26 -14.97
N ILE A 118 -1.09 -3.76 -15.34
CA ILE A 118 -1.46 -5.17 -15.21
C ILE A 118 -1.68 -5.78 -16.59
N THR A 119 -1.09 -6.94 -16.82
CA THR A 119 -1.29 -7.69 -18.06
C THR A 119 -2.63 -8.43 -18.07
N ASN A 120 -3.07 -8.82 -19.26
CA ASN A 120 -4.40 -9.39 -19.54
C ASN A 120 -4.71 -10.72 -18.87
N LYS A 121 -3.78 -11.32 -18.12
CA LYS A 121 -3.94 -12.66 -17.56
C LYS A 121 -3.77 -12.70 -16.04
N ASN A 122 -3.55 -11.57 -15.41
CA ASN A 122 -3.41 -11.49 -13.96
C ASN A 122 -4.64 -10.91 -13.29
N VAL A 123 -4.89 -11.38 -12.09
CA VAL A 123 -5.91 -10.85 -11.18
C VAL A 123 -5.21 -10.17 -10.04
N LYS A 124 -5.47 -8.87 -9.83
CA LYS A 124 -4.92 -8.13 -8.69
C LYS A 124 -6.03 -7.62 -7.80
N TYR A 125 -5.88 -7.92 -6.52
CA TYR A 125 -6.60 -7.28 -5.43
C TYR A 125 -5.63 -6.44 -4.60
N SER A 126 -6.02 -5.20 -4.31
CA SER A 126 -5.28 -4.29 -3.45
C SER A 126 -6.22 -3.67 -2.43
N PHE A 127 -5.92 -3.87 -1.15
CA PHE A 127 -6.66 -3.26 -0.06
C PHE A 127 -5.77 -2.26 0.67
N ASN A 128 -6.25 -1.02 0.85
CA ASN A 128 -5.57 0.04 1.55
C ASN A 128 -6.41 0.46 2.74
N ASN A 129 -5.95 0.18 3.94
CA ASN A 129 -6.57 0.62 5.17
C ASN A 129 -5.78 1.80 5.75
N ILE A 130 -6.44 2.95 5.96
CA ILE A 130 -5.82 4.19 6.41
C ILE A 130 -6.49 4.63 7.70
N GLU A 131 -5.77 4.51 8.80
CA GLU A 131 -6.19 4.95 10.12
C GLU A 131 -5.65 6.37 10.39
N GLN A 132 -6.52 7.32 10.68
CA GLN A 132 -6.15 8.73 10.77
C GLN A 132 -6.46 9.35 12.13
N ALA A 133 -5.42 9.78 12.84
CA ALA A 133 -5.55 10.57 14.07
C ALA A 133 -5.82 12.06 13.74
N SER A 134 -5.95 12.89 14.79
CA SER A 134 -6.31 14.31 14.64
C SER A 134 -5.35 15.09 13.73
N ASN A 135 -5.89 15.96 12.89
CA ASN A 135 -5.18 16.83 11.93
C ASN A 135 -4.34 16.05 10.91
N SER A 136 -4.46 14.73 10.80
CA SER A 136 -3.71 14.00 9.77
C SER A 136 -4.38 14.11 8.41
N ILE A 137 -3.58 14.08 7.36
CA ILE A 137 -4.04 14.21 5.98
C ILE A 137 -3.52 13.04 5.16
N SER A 138 -4.41 12.39 4.41
CA SER A 138 -4.03 11.41 3.39
C SER A 138 -4.54 11.82 2.01
N GLU A 139 -3.65 11.79 1.03
CA GLU A 139 -3.97 11.98 -0.37
C GLU A 139 -3.56 10.71 -1.13
N THR A 140 -4.52 10.01 -1.71
CA THR A 140 -4.26 8.83 -2.54
C THR A 140 -4.66 9.12 -3.98
N PHE A 141 -3.72 8.89 -4.90
CA PHE A 141 -3.96 8.96 -6.34
C PHE A 141 -3.65 7.61 -6.97
N ILE A 142 -4.60 7.06 -7.72
CA ILE A 142 -4.47 5.77 -8.39
C ILE A 142 -4.47 5.97 -9.89
N LEU A 143 -3.45 5.45 -10.56
CA LEU A 143 -3.40 5.30 -12.01
C LEU A 143 -3.31 3.82 -12.34
N SER A 144 -4.36 3.27 -12.92
CA SER A 144 -4.40 1.85 -13.28
C SER A 144 -4.66 1.65 -14.75
N SER A 145 -3.86 0.80 -15.37
CA SER A 145 -4.01 0.42 -16.78
C SER A 145 -3.88 -1.07 -16.99
N GLY A 146 -4.63 -1.59 -17.94
CA GLY A 146 -4.62 -2.99 -18.30
C GLY A 146 -6.01 -3.54 -18.57
N SER A 147 -6.10 -4.82 -18.91
CA SER A 147 -7.35 -5.47 -19.32
C SER A 147 -7.75 -6.66 -18.43
N SER A 148 -6.96 -6.99 -17.42
CA SER A 148 -7.29 -8.06 -16.48
C SER A 148 -8.20 -7.56 -15.36
N PHE A 149 -8.46 -8.40 -14.40
CA PHE A 149 -9.24 -8.00 -13.23
C PHE A 149 -8.36 -7.26 -12.24
N LEU A 150 -8.73 -6.02 -11.94
CA LEU A 150 -8.12 -5.21 -10.91
C LEU A 150 -9.19 -4.67 -9.96
N LYS A 151 -9.06 -4.98 -8.68
CA LYS A 151 -9.87 -4.38 -7.62
C LYS A 151 -8.95 -3.61 -6.66
N ASN A 152 -9.12 -2.29 -6.62
CA ASN A 152 -8.53 -1.43 -5.60
C ASN A 152 -9.63 -1.04 -4.60
N GLU A 153 -9.43 -1.37 -3.35
CA GLU A 153 -10.33 -1.07 -2.24
C GLU A 153 -9.60 -0.18 -1.23
N ILE A 154 -10.24 0.92 -0.83
CA ILE A 154 -9.65 1.88 0.09
C ILE A 154 -10.64 2.12 1.22
N ASN A 155 -10.17 1.91 2.44
CA ASN A 155 -10.86 2.21 3.67
C ASN A 155 -10.15 3.34 4.41
N CYS A 156 -10.82 4.47 4.64
CA CYS A 156 -10.28 5.61 5.38
C CYS A 156 -11.05 5.77 6.68
N ASN A 157 -10.40 5.51 7.79
CA ASN A 157 -10.93 5.63 9.15
C ASN A 157 -10.48 6.97 9.76
N LEU A 158 -11.34 7.98 9.69
CA LEU A 158 -11.09 9.32 10.24
C LEU A 158 -11.42 9.33 11.74
N LYS A 159 -10.50 8.89 12.59
CA LYS A 159 -10.71 8.73 14.03
C LYS A 159 -10.50 10.03 14.83
N GLY A 160 -9.71 10.95 14.30
CA GLY A 160 -9.37 12.20 14.96
C GLY A 160 -10.07 13.40 14.35
N GLU A 161 -10.28 14.44 15.14
CA GLU A 161 -10.83 15.71 14.68
C GLU A 161 -9.93 16.34 13.60
N TYR A 162 -10.53 17.00 12.62
CA TYR A 162 -9.85 17.68 11.51
C TYR A 162 -8.98 16.76 10.64
N SER A 163 -9.14 15.44 10.75
CA SER A 163 -8.51 14.51 9.79
C SER A 163 -9.20 14.60 8.43
N SER A 164 -8.43 14.43 7.36
CA SER A 164 -8.94 14.53 5.99
C SER A 164 -8.35 13.45 5.09
N ALA A 165 -9.19 12.86 4.23
CA ALA A 165 -8.77 11.89 3.24
C ALA A 165 -9.26 12.32 1.84
N PHE A 166 -8.35 12.30 0.87
CA PHE A 166 -8.63 12.58 -0.53
C PHE A 166 -8.25 11.38 -1.38
N VAL A 167 -9.20 10.89 -2.17
CA VAL A 167 -8.99 9.73 -3.05
C VAL A 167 -9.38 10.12 -4.47
N ASN A 168 -8.43 10.00 -5.40
CA ASN A 168 -8.62 10.26 -6.82
C ASN A 168 -8.04 9.10 -7.64
N GLY A 169 -8.56 8.87 -8.84
CA GLY A 169 -8.05 7.81 -9.68
C GLY A 169 -8.39 7.98 -11.16
N ILE A 170 -7.51 7.43 -11.98
CA ILE A 170 -7.71 7.28 -13.43
C ILE A 170 -7.55 5.81 -13.78
N PHE A 171 -8.55 5.26 -14.46
CA PHE A 171 -8.56 3.87 -14.91
C PHE A 171 -8.63 3.84 -16.44
N SER A 172 -7.64 3.21 -17.06
CA SER A 172 -7.60 2.99 -18.51
C SER A 172 -7.76 1.50 -18.79
N LEU A 173 -8.89 1.12 -19.38
CA LEU A 173 -9.18 -0.26 -19.72
C LEU A 173 -8.86 -0.49 -21.19
N ASN A 174 -8.09 -1.55 -21.47
CA ASN A 174 -7.89 -2.02 -22.83
C ASN A 174 -9.04 -3.00 -23.17
N ASN A 175 -9.88 -2.61 -24.08
CA ASN A 175 -10.87 -3.53 -24.66
C ASN A 175 -10.13 -4.51 -25.58
N ASN A 176 -10.11 -5.77 -25.24
CA ASN A 176 -9.87 -6.89 -26.14
C ASN A 176 -11.18 -7.65 -26.33
#